data_71a1721676babd6b0245e96423e6ce8e
#
_entry.id   71a1721676babd6b0245e96423e6ce8e
#
_cell.length_a   1.000
_cell.length_b   1.000
_cell.length_c   1.000
_cell.angle_alpha   90.00
_cell.angle_beta   90.00
_cell.angle_gamma   90.00
#
_symmetry.space_group_name_H-M   'P 1'
#
loop_
_entity.id
_entity.type
_entity.pdbx_description
1 polymer ?
#
loop_
_entity_poly.entity_id
_entity_poly.type
_entity_poly.pdbx_seq_one_letter_code
_entity_poly.pdbx_strand_id
1 'polypeptide(L)'
;MRQQNYLVRKGARYHFRRRLSDFPKKCPIMIALGTSDPSEARRLARRLAVRWDEIAMEFTVREQRDTLTLEEQEELFREGMKAELARATAHQTAPMGDDQSHVAHHKVMAGAYNVVARVRHDAQEIGPAVIDSAIGSDWSAEELGLLSTVLRILVTPMAVSKTEAKEALQRHGGPMTEPAIQEARAHMLRGYAEAHKRAALIDQPGSRVETQSQPECDRCCEAYG
;
A
#
# COMPACT_ATOMS: atom_id res chain seq x y z
N MET A 1 -9.30 -39.03 21.63
CA MET A 1 -8.49 -37.89 21.16
C MET A 1 -7.25 -38.42 20.46
N ARG A 2 -7.11 -38.22 19.12
CA ARG A 2 -5.90 -38.60 18.39
C ARG A 2 -4.79 -37.61 18.76
N GLN A 3 -3.73 -38.09 19.44
CA GLN A 3 -2.52 -37.32 19.64
C GLN A 3 -1.95 -36.94 18.27
N GLN A 4 -2.00 -35.66 17.90
CA GLN A 4 -1.36 -35.19 16.71
C GLN A 4 0.16 -35.25 16.94
N ASN A 5 0.83 -36.21 16.30
CA ASN A 5 2.27 -36.35 16.37
C ASN A 5 2.94 -35.25 15.50
N TYR A 6 3.25 -34.12 16.15
CA TYR A 6 4.02 -33.02 15.51
C TYR A 6 5.52 -33.35 15.42
N LEU A 7 5.94 -34.50 15.90
CA LEU A 7 7.35 -34.86 16.03
C LEU A 7 7.70 -35.94 14.99
N VAL A 8 8.73 -35.69 14.20
CA VAL A 8 9.27 -36.63 13.20
C VAL A 8 10.76 -36.79 13.42
N ARG A 9 11.24 -38.05 13.43
CA ARG A 9 12.67 -38.31 13.47
C ARG A 9 13.22 -38.44 12.05
N LYS A 10 14.28 -37.70 11.76
CA LYS A 10 15.08 -37.83 10.52
C LYS A 10 16.54 -38.09 10.89
N GLY A 11 17.00 -39.31 10.64
CA GLY A 11 18.33 -39.74 11.09
C GLY A 11 18.45 -39.70 12.61
N ALA A 12 19.49 -39.03 13.13
CA ALA A 12 19.75 -38.89 14.56
C ALA A 12 19.00 -37.74 15.23
N ARG A 13 18.29 -36.87 14.47
CA ARG A 13 17.68 -35.65 15.00
C ARG A 13 16.17 -35.65 14.89
N TYR A 14 15.51 -34.94 15.82
CA TYR A 14 14.08 -34.72 15.83
C TYR A 14 13.72 -33.41 15.14
N HIS A 15 12.55 -33.39 14.44
CA HIS A 15 12.00 -32.27 13.73
C HIS A 15 10.55 -32.07 14.14
N PHE A 16 10.14 -30.81 14.34
CA PHE A 16 8.74 -30.41 14.42
C PHE A 16 8.16 -30.35 13.00
N ARG A 17 6.99 -30.95 12.79
CA ARG A 17 6.30 -30.97 11.50
C ARG A 17 4.85 -30.58 11.68
N ARG A 18 4.41 -29.57 10.97
CA ARG A 18 3.00 -29.17 10.95
C ARG A 18 2.56 -28.75 9.56
N ARG A 19 1.28 -28.98 9.25
CA ARG A 19 0.61 -28.48 8.05
C ARG A 19 -0.28 -27.32 8.45
N LEU A 20 -0.29 -26.25 7.63
CA LEU A 20 -1.33 -25.23 7.67
C LEU A 20 -2.45 -25.69 6.74
N SER A 21 -3.67 -25.78 7.26
CA SER A 21 -4.86 -26.25 6.53
C SER A 21 -5.20 -25.34 5.35
N ASP A 22 -4.94 -24.05 5.48
CA ASP A 22 -5.45 -22.99 4.60
C ASP A 22 -4.42 -22.52 3.56
N PHE A 23 -3.21 -23.07 3.57
CA PHE A 23 -2.22 -22.74 2.53
C PHE A 23 -2.37 -23.64 1.30
N PRO A 24 -2.46 -23.06 0.08
CA PRO A 24 -2.69 -23.80 -1.17
C PRO A 24 -1.56 -24.78 -1.53
N LYS A 25 -0.36 -24.59 -0.99
CA LYS A 25 0.75 -25.54 -1.15
C LYS A 25 0.78 -26.54 0.03
N LYS A 26 0.41 -27.76 -0.24
CA LYS A 26 0.31 -28.87 0.72
C LYS A 26 1.65 -29.30 1.39
N CYS A 27 2.69 -28.49 1.34
CA CYS A 27 3.98 -28.84 1.94
C CYS A 27 3.97 -28.57 3.45
N PRO A 28 4.28 -29.57 4.28
CA PRO A 28 4.40 -29.36 5.71
C PRO A 28 5.63 -28.52 6.04
N ILE A 29 5.48 -27.60 6.98
CA ILE A 29 6.63 -26.89 7.55
C ILE A 29 7.38 -27.86 8.45
N MET A 30 8.70 -27.90 8.33
CA MET A 30 9.59 -28.74 9.13
C MET A 30 10.66 -27.87 9.78
N ILE A 31 10.75 -27.93 11.11
CA ILE A 31 11.73 -27.19 11.91
C ILE A 31 12.60 -28.21 12.64
N ALA A 32 13.92 -28.14 12.45
CA ALA A 32 14.87 -28.96 13.18
C ALA A 32 14.92 -28.53 14.65
N LEU A 33 14.76 -29.48 15.59
CA LEU A 33 14.75 -29.18 17.02
C LEU A 33 16.14 -29.15 17.64
N GLY A 34 17.18 -29.50 16.88
CA GLY A 34 18.58 -29.47 17.35
C GLY A 34 18.97 -30.56 18.35
N THR A 35 18.03 -31.40 18.73
CA THR A 35 18.27 -32.46 19.76
C THR A 35 18.05 -33.87 19.22
N SER A 36 18.77 -34.83 19.78
CA SER A 36 18.57 -36.28 19.61
C SER A 36 17.84 -36.92 20.78
N ASP A 37 17.65 -36.20 21.90
CA ASP A 37 16.92 -36.69 23.07
C ASP A 37 15.39 -36.61 22.81
N PRO A 38 14.67 -37.75 22.92
CA PRO A 38 13.23 -37.78 22.67
C PRO A 38 12.42 -36.99 23.70
N SER A 39 12.90 -36.87 24.94
CA SER A 39 12.19 -36.13 26.00
C SER A 39 12.27 -34.65 25.78
N GLU A 40 13.45 -34.15 25.46
CA GLU A 40 13.67 -32.75 25.09
C GLU A 40 12.94 -32.38 23.80
N ALA A 41 13.00 -33.24 22.80
CA ALA A 41 12.28 -33.05 21.54
C ALA A 41 10.77 -32.91 21.73
N ARG A 42 10.16 -33.71 22.59
CA ARG A 42 8.73 -33.62 22.96
C ARG A 42 8.43 -32.27 23.63
N ARG A 43 9.28 -31.83 24.56
CA ARG A 43 9.13 -30.55 25.26
C ARG A 43 9.17 -29.38 24.26
N LEU A 44 10.15 -29.34 23.38
CA LEU A 44 10.31 -28.33 22.36
C LEU A 44 9.16 -28.34 21.35
N ALA A 45 8.74 -29.52 20.89
CA ALA A 45 7.61 -29.66 19.97
C ALA A 45 6.29 -29.14 20.55
N ARG A 46 6.03 -29.38 21.87
CA ARG A 46 4.85 -28.82 22.54
C ARG A 46 4.89 -27.29 22.59
N ARG A 47 6.03 -26.71 22.93
CA ARG A 47 6.18 -25.22 22.94
C ARG A 47 5.96 -24.62 21.55
N LEU A 48 6.54 -25.23 20.52
CA LEU A 48 6.32 -24.80 19.13
C LEU A 48 4.86 -24.99 18.69
N ALA A 49 4.18 -26.04 19.13
CA ALA A 49 2.78 -26.26 18.81
C ALA A 49 1.88 -25.15 19.39
N VAL A 50 2.10 -24.76 20.65
CA VAL A 50 1.35 -23.66 21.29
C VAL A 50 1.60 -22.35 20.53
N ARG A 51 2.87 -22.01 20.28
CA ARG A 51 3.19 -20.78 19.54
C ARG A 51 2.64 -20.77 18.12
N TRP A 52 2.62 -21.93 17.48
CA TRP A 52 2.01 -22.10 16.17
C TRP A 52 0.50 -21.86 16.19
N ASP A 53 -0.21 -22.38 17.21
CA ASP A 53 -1.65 -22.17 17.35
C ASP A 53 -1.97 -20.69 17.60
N GLU A 54 -1.16 -19.98 18.39
CA GLU A 54 -1.27 -18.54 18.60
C GLU A 54 -1.12 -17.78 17.28
N ILE A 55 -0.05 -18.05 16.52
CA ILE A 55 0.18 -17.42 15.21
C ILE A 55 -0.96 -17.75 14.24
N ALA A 56 -1.42 -18.99 14.18
CA ALA A 56 -2.52 -19.39 13.30
C ALA A 56 -3.83 -18.65 13.66
N MET A 57 -4.11 -18.48 14.95
CA MET A 57 -5.26 -17.68 15.41
C MET A 57 -5.11 -16.20 15.02
N GLU A 58 -3.94 -15.60 15.22
CA GLU A 58 -3.67 -14.23 14.82
C GLU A 58 -3.91 -14.03 13.30
N PHE A 59 -3.44 -14.97 12.47
CA PHE A 59 -3.68 -14.95 11.03
C PHE A 59 -5.17 -15.07 10.69
N THR A 60 -5.88 -16.02 11.30
CA THR A 60 -7.31 -16.23 11.03
C THR A 60 -8.12 -14.98 11.41
N VAL A 61 -7.86 -14.38 12.58
CA VAL A 61 -8.52 -13.16 13.02
C VAL A 61 -8.20 -11.99 12.07
N ARG A 62 -6.94 -11.90 11.61
CA ARG A 62 -6.52 -10.85 10.69
C ARG A 62 -7.19 -10.99 9.32
N GLU A 63 -7.28 -12.20 8.77
CA GLU A 63 -7.92 -12.46 7.48
C GLU A 63 -9.44 -12.22 7.48
N GLN A 64 -10.09 -12.38 8.64
CA GLN A 64 -11.54 -12.21 8.80
C GLN A 64 -11.95 -10.76 9.14
N ARG A 65 -11.01 -9.85 9.35
CA ARG A 65 -11.35 -8.45 9.59
C ARG A 65 -11.94 -7.81 8.34
N ASP A 66 -12.99 -7.04 8.51
CA ASP A 66 -13.63 -6.27 7.45
C ASP A 66 -13.06 -4.85 7.31
N THR A 67 -12.23 -4.42 8.27
CA THR A 67 -11.63 -3.09 8.31
C THR A 67 -10.11 -3.16 8.45
N LEU A 68 -9.44 -2.14 7.93
CA LEU A 68 -8.00 -1.97 8.04
C LEU A 68 -7.62 -1.34 9.38
N THR A 69 -6.44 -1.67 9.90
CA THR A 69 -5.84 -0.90 11.00
C THR A 69 -5.35 0.46 10.48
N LEU A 70 -5.16 1.41 11.39
CA LEU A 70 -4.61 2.73 11.04
C LEU A 70 -3.25 2.61 10.33
N GLU A 71 -2.39 1.71 10.81
CA GLU A 71 -1.08 1.45 10.21
C GLU A 71 -1.19 0.94 8.76
N GLU A 72 -2.07 -0.03 8.51
CA GLU A 72 -2.35 -0.55 7.16
C GLU A 72 -2.90 0.55 6.23
N GLN A 73 -3.78 1.40 6.74
CA GLN A 73 -4.33 2.55 5.99
C GLN A 73 -3.23 3.55 5.60
N GLU A 74 -2.33 3.88 6.54
CA GLU A 74 -1.20 4.77 6.30
C GLU A 74 -0.18 4.20 5.32
N GLU A 75 0.11 2.90 5.40
CA GLU A 75 1.03 2.24 4.47
C GLU A 75 0.46 2.25 3.04
N LEU A 76 -0.81 1.90 2.86
CA LEU A 76 -1.48 1.93 1.57
C LEU A 76 -1.55 3.35 1.00
N PHE A 77 -1.83 4.35 1.84
CA PHE A 77 -1.78 5.75 1.43
C PHE A 77 -0.38 6.16 0.96
N ARG A 78 0.67 5.83 1.73
CA ARG A 78 2.07 6.14 1.37
C ARG A 78 2.50 5.42 0.09
N GLU A 79 2.12 4.16 -0.08
CA GLU A 79 2.42 3.40 -1.29
C GLU A 79 1.76 4.05 -2.52
N GLY A 80 0.47 4.37 -2.43
CA GLY A 80 -0.24 5.09 -3.49
C GLY A 80 0.42 6.42 -3.81
N MET A 81 0.66 7.25 -2.81
CA MET A 81 1.30 8.55 -2.98
C MET A 81 2.66 8.44 -3.69
N LYS A 82 3.51 7.51 -3.27
CA LYS A 82 4.84 7.31 -3.85
C LYS A 82 4.77 6.87 -5.31
N ALA A 83 3.88 5.92 -5.62
CA ALA A 83 3.70 5.40 -6.97
C ALA A 83 3.21 6.47 -7.93
N GLU A 84 2.22 7.29 -7.52
CA GLU A 84 1.65 8.33 -8.38
C GLU A 84 2.55 9.56 -8.49
N LEU A 85 3.25 9.94 -7.43
CA LEU A 85 4.23 11.04 -7.50
C LEU A 85 5.33 10.73 -8.52
N ALA A 86 5.82 9.50 -8.55
CA ALA A 86 6.79 9.08 -9.54
C ALA A 86 6.24 9.17 -10.98
N ARG A 87 4.96 8.84 -11.20
CA ARG A 87 4.30 9.00 -12.51
C ARG A 87 4.10 10.48 -12.86
N ALA A 88 3.58 11.28 -11.94
CA ALA A 88 3.32 12.71 -12.16
C ALA A 88 4.61 13.45 -12.51
N THR A 89 5.71 13.19 -11.81
CA THR A 89 7.01 13.83 -12.10
C THR A 89 7.65 13.33 -13.38
N ALA A 90 7.45 12.08 -13.79
CA ALA A 90 7.94 11.56 -15.06
C ALA A 90 7.26 12.25 -16.27
N HIS A 91 5.99 12.63 -16.14
CA HIS A 91 5.27 13.39 -17.19
C HIS A 91 5.70 14.84 -17.31
N GLN A 92 6.28 15.44 -16.26
CA GLN A 92 6.77 16.83 -16.28
C GLN A 92 8.00 17.05 -17.18
N THR A 93 8.71 15.99 -17.54
CA THR A 93 9.87 16.07 -18.46
C THR A 93 9.48 16.20 -19.93
N ALA A 94 8.19 16.06 -20.28
CA ALA A 94 7.70 16.31 -21.61
C ALA A 94 7.42 17.82 -21.77
N PRO A 95 7.85 18.47 -22.88
CA PRO A 95 7.59 19.88 -23.13
C PRO A 95 6.09 20.07 -23.42
N MET A 96 5.30 20.24 -22.39
CA MET A 96 3.89 20.62 -22.48
C MET A 96 3.72 22.01 -21.89
N GLY A 97 3.26 22.92 -22.70
CA GLY A 97 2.60 24.21 -22.43
C GLY A 97 2.89 24.99 -21.15
N ASP A 98 2.21 26.10 -21.00
CA ASP A 98 2.28 27.08 -19.93
C ASP A 98 2.17 26.46 -18.49
N ASP A 99 3.00 26.95 -17.55
CA ASP A 99 3.04 26.50 -16.13
C ASP A 99 1.66 26.50 -15.43
N GLN A 100 0.78 27.41 -15.78
CA GLN A 100 -0.59 27.47 -15.25
C GLN A 100 -1.45 26.26 -15.64
N SER A 101 -1.24 25.72 -16.84
CA SER A 101 -1.95 24.53 -17.32
C SER A 101 -1.58 23.29 -16.52
N HIS A 102 -0.33 23.18 -16.06
CA HIS A 102 0.13 22.06 -15.23
C HIS A 102 -0.50 22.08 -13.83
N VAL A 103 -0.52 23.25 -13.19
CA VAL A 103 -1.14 23.40 -11.86
C VAL A 103 -2.63 23.07 -11.90
N ALA A 104 -3.35 23.58 -12.91
CA ALA A 104 -4.77 23.27 -13.10
C ALA A 104 -4.99 21.77 -13.35
N HIS A 105 -4.14 21.13 -14.17
CA HIS A 105 -4.19 19.68 -14.40
C HIS A 105 -4.04 18.89 -13.10
N HIS A 106 -3.03 19.20 -12.29
CA HIS A 106 -2.82 18.52 -11.02
C HIS A 106 -3.95 18.74 -10.03
N LYS A 107 -4.56 19.94 -9.98
CA LYS A 107 -5.74 20.22 -9.17
C LYS A 107 -6.92 19.31 -9.59
N VAL A 108 -7.18 19.24 -10.90
CA VAL A 108 -8.27 18.40 -11.45
C VAL A 108 -8.02 16.93 -11.17
N MET A 109 -6.82 16.42 -11.36
CA MET A 109 -6.47 15.04 -11.06
C MET A 109 -6.62 14.70 -9.57
N ALA A 110 -6.14 15.57 -8.67
CA ALA A 110 -6.32 15.41 -7.24
C ALA A 110 -7.80 15.37 -6.83
N GLY A 111 -8.62 16.24 -7.41
CA GLY A 111 -10.06 16.26 -7.23
C GLY A 111 -10.71 14.96 -7.71
N ALA A 112 -10.36 14.52 -8.90
CA ALA A 112 -10.90 13.30 -9.49
C ALA A 112 -10.60 12.06 -8.62
N TYR A 113 -9.36 11.88 -8.15
CA TYR A 113 -9.00 10.79 -7.25
C TYR A 113 -9.73 10.86 -5.91
N ASN A 114 -9.93 12.06 -5.34
CA ASN A 114 -10.71 12.22 -4.12
C ASN A 114 -12.19 11.84 -4.30
N VAL A 115 -12.77 12.17 -5.44
CA VAL A 115 -14.16 11.77 -5.79
C VAL A 115 -14.23 10.24 -5.91
N VAL A 116 -13.34 9.64 -6.71
CA VAL A 116 -13.33 8.17 -6.95
C VAL A 116 -13.05 7.40 -5.65
N ALA A 117 -12.23 7.93 -4.74
CA ALA A 117 -11.96 7.32 -3.43
C ALA A 117 -13.21 7.21 -2.52
N ARG A 118 -14.24 8.02 -2.77
CA ARG A 118 -15.51 7.99 -2.01
C ARG A 118 -16.57 7.12 -2.65
N VAL A 119 -16.33 6.66 -3.87
CA VAL A 119 -17.27 5.87 -4.65
C VAL A 119 -16.90 4.39 -4.55
N ARG A 120 -17.90 3.53 -4.39
CA ARG A 120 -17.68 2.08 -4.47
C ARG A 120 -17.26 1.70 -5.88
N HIS A 121 -16.42 0.66 -5.99
CA HIS A 121 -15.89 0.21 -7.28
C HIS A 121 -16.96 -0.29 -8.26
N ASP A 122 -18.14 -0.64 -7.75
CA ASP A 122 -19.30 -1.13 -8.49
C ASP A 122 -20.32 -0.04 -8.82
N ALA A 123 -20.05 1.23 -8.43
CA ALA A 123 -20.94 2.33 -8.74
C ALA A 123 -20.90 2.66 -10.24
N GLN A 124 -22.06 2.71 -10.85
CA GLN A 124 -22.21 3.04 -12.27
C GLN A 124 -22.21 4.55 -12.54
N GLU A 125 -22.59 5.34 -11.54
CA GLU A 125 -22.70 6.79 -11.66
C GLU A 125 -22.17 7.50 -10.40
N ILE A 126 -21.57 8.67 -10.61
CA ILE A 126 -21.13 9.56 -9.54
C ILE A 126 -22.12 10.70 -9.44
N GLY A 127 -22.88 10.74 -8.34
CA GLY A 127 -23.85 11.80 -8.09
C GLY A 127 -23.19 13.15 -7.75
N PRO A 128 -23.86 14.30 -8.06
CA PRO A 128 -23.31 15.64 -7.78
C PRO A 128 -22.91 15.83 -6.32
N ALA A 129 -23.69 15.34 -5.36
CA ALA A 129 -23.40 15.47 -3.94
C ALA A 129 -22.06 14.81 -3.52
N VAL A 130 -21.65 13.73 -4.19
CA VAL A 130 -20.35 13.10 -3.95
C VAL A 130 -19.23 13.99 -4.46
N ILE A 131 -19.40 14.59 -5.63
CA ILE A 131 -18.44 15.52 -6.22
C ILE A 131 -18.27 16.71 -5.28
N ASP A 132 -19.35 17.42 -4.93
CA ASP A 132 -19.33 18.61 -4.07
C ASP A 132 -18.66 18.32 -2.73
N SER A 133 -18.97 17.17 -2.13
CA SER A 133 -18.36 16.78 -0.85
C SER A 133 -16.86 16.45 -0.94
N ALA A 134 -16.37 16.09 -2.14
CA ALA A 134 -14.98 15.68 -2.35
C ALA A 134 -14.05 16.83 -2.69
N ILE A 135 -14.53 17.84 -3.40
CA ILE A 135 -13.71 18.91 -3.96
C ILE A 135 -13.85 20.26 -3.25
N GLY A 136 -14.94 20.48 -2.49
CA GLY A 136 -15.24 21.79 -1.87
C GLY A 136 -15.74 22.83 -2.89
N SER A 137 -15.79 24.09 -2.47
CA SER A 137 -16.46 25.18 -3.21
C SER A 137 -15.54 26.03 -4.12
N ASP A 138 -14.23 25.79 -4.09
CA ASP A 138 -13.24 26.67 -4.75
C ASP A 138 -12.82 26.15 -6.15
N TRP A 139 -13.82 25.93 -7.01
CA TRP A 139 -13.61 25.42 -8.37
C TRP A 139 -14.28 26.30 -9.42
N SER A 140 -13.54 26.65 -10.47
CA SER A 140 -14.09 27.35 -11.62
C SER A 140 -14.97 26.43 -12.48
N ALA A 141 -15.83 27.02 -13.32
CA ALA A 141 -16.66 26.26 -14.25
C ALA A 141 -15.83 25.45 -15.26
N GLU A 142 -14.67 25.96 -15.66
CA GLU A 142 -13.74 25.26 -16.54
C GLU A 142 -13.11 24.05 -15.87
N GLU A 143 -12.62 24.20 -14.63
CA GLU A 143 -12.09 23.09 -13.83
C GLU A 143 -13.12 22.00 -13.58
N LEU A 144 -14.38 22.36 -13.32
CA LEU A 144 -15.47 21.41 -13.17
C LEU A 144 -15.77 20.66 -14.48
N GLY A 145 -15.69 21.35 -15.63
CA GLY A 145 -15.80 20.74 -16.94
C GLY A 145 -14.71 19.70 -17.21
N LEU A 146 -13.46 20.06 -16.89
CA LEU A 146 -12.32 19.14 -16.98
C LEU A 146 -12.46 17.96 -16.00
N LEU A 147 -12.84 18.23 -14.75
CA LEU A 147 -13.09 17.21 -13.75
C LEU A 147 -14.12 16.18 -14.22
N SER A 148 -15.22 16.63 -14.80
CA SER A 148 -16.28 15.73 -15.31
C SER A 148 -15.75 14.84 -16.43
N THR A 149 -14.87 15.35 -17.28
CA THR A 149 -14.22 14.60 -18.36
C THR A 149 -13.26 13.56 -17.81
N VAL A 150 -12.41 13.94 -16.85
CA VAL A 150 -11.46 13.04 -16.18
C VAL A 150 -12.19 11.95 -15.41
N LEU A 151 -13.25 12.27 -14.67
CA LEU A 151 -14.05 11.29 -13.94
C LEU A 151 -14.65 10.25 -14.88
N ARG A 152 -15.15 10.62 -16.05
CA ARG A 152 -15.68 9.70 -17.05
C ARG A 152 -14.61 8.70 -17.51
N ILE A 153 -13.36 9.13 -17.63
CA ILE A 153 -12.22 8.29 -18.00
C ILE A 153 -11.80 7.39 -16.82
N LEU A 154 -11.72 7.92 -15.61
CA LEU A 154 -11.23 7.20 -14.44
C LEU A 154 -12.22 6.16 -13.88
N VAL A 155 -13.51 6.37 -14.05
CA VAL A 155 -14.55 5.44 -13.55
C VAL A 155 -14.59 4.15 -14.37
N THR A 156 -14.33 4.21 -15.67
CA THR A 156 -14.46 3.07 -16.56
C THR A 156 -13.38 1.99 -16.41
N PRO A 157 -12.06 2.30 -16.27
CA PRO A 157 -11.01 1.30 -15.98
C PRO A 157 -10.50 1.32 -14.54
N MET A 158 -11.06 2.17 -13.68
CA MET A 158 -10.67 2.32 -12.27
C MET A 158 -9.18 2.64 -12.05
N ALA A 159 -8.91 3.84 -11.57
CA ALA A 159 -7.55 4.31 -11.27
C ALA A 159 -6.73 3.37 -10.36
N VAL A 160 -7.40 2.61 -9.50
CA VAL A 160 -6.84 1.47 -8.74
C VAL A 160 -7.75 0.27 -8.95
N SER A 161 -7.23 -0.77 -9.58
CA SER A 161 -7.99 -2.01 -9.83
C SER A 161 -8.17 -2.81 -8.54
N LYS A 162 -9.18 -3.68 -8.51
CA LYS A 162 -9.37 -4.63 -7.40
C LYS A 162 -8.16 -5.54 -7.22
N THR A 163 -7.49 -5.93 -8.29
CA THR A 163 -6.29 -6.77 -8.26
C THR A 163 -5.13 -6.03 -7.60
N GLU A 164 -4.89 -4.79 -8.00
CA GLU A 164 -3.85 -3.94 -7.42
C GLU A 164 -4.05 -3.70 -5.92
N ALA A 165 -5.29 -3.41 -5.50
CA ALA A 165 -5.62 -3.27 -4.08
C ALA A 165 -5.39 -4.58 -3.30
N LYS A 166 -5.72 -5.74 -3.86
CA LYS A 166 -5.44 -7.05 -3.27
C LYS A 166 -3.95 -7.31 -3.12
N GLU A 167 -3.17 -7.02 -4.15
CA GLU A 167 -1.72 -7.19 -4.11
C GLU A 167 -1.07 -6.27 -3.08
N ALA A 168 -1.54 -5.02 -2.96
CA ALA A 168 -1.09 -4.10 -1.93
C ALA A 168 -1.42 -4.63 -0.53
N LEU A 169 -2.66 -5.05 -0.28
CA LEU A 169 -3.05 -5.68 0.97
C LEU A 169 -2.21 -6.91 1.31
N GLN A 170 -1.92 -7.75 0.32
CA GLN A 170 -1.11 -8.94 0.52
C GLN A 170 0.33 -8.60 0.92
N ARG A 171 0.93 -7.55 0.34
CA ARG A 171 2.28 -7.06 0.71
C ARG A 171 2.33 -6.59 2.17
N HIS A 172 1.29 -5.90 2.63
CA HIS A 172 1.19 -5.37 4.00
C HIS A 172 0.54 -6.36 4.97
N GLY A 173 0.18 -7.57 4.50
CA GLY A 173 -0.47 -8.62 5.29
C GLY A 173 -1.84 -8.22 5.81
N GLY A 174 -2.56 -7.34 5.11
CA GLY A 174 -3.92 -6.92 5.44
C GLY A 174 -4.97 -8.01 5.18
N PRO A 175 -6.21 -7.79 5.65
CA PRO A 175 -7.32 -8.72 5.45
C PRO A 175 -7.76 -8.74 3.97
N MET A 176 -8.19 -9.92 3.48
CA MET A 176 -8.56 -10.12 2.07
C MET A 176 -10.08 -10.14 1.86
N THR A 177 -10.83 -9.51 2.76
CA THR A 177 -12.29 -9.37 2.64
C THR A 177 -12.68 -8.28 1.65
N GLU A 178 -13.88 -8.36 1.09
CA GLU A 178 -14.34 -7.36 0.12
C GLU A 178 -14.40 -5.93 0.70
N PRO A 179 -14.90 -5.70 1.93
CA PRO A 179 -14.86 -4.39 2.55
C PRO A 179 -13.43 -3.84 2.71
N ALA A 180 -12.48 -4.67 3.16
CA ALA A 180 -11.09 -4.27 3.32
C ALA A 180 -10.41 -3.92 1.98
N ILE A 181 -10.74 -4.65 0.91
CA ILE A 181 -10.24 -4.35 -0.45
C ILE A 181 -10.77 -2.99 -0.92
N GLN A 182 -12.04 -2.67 -0.64
CA GLN A 182 -12.62 -1.36 -0.97
C GLN A 182 -11.96 -0.23 -0.17
N GLU A 183 -11.72 -0.46 1.11
CA GLU A 183 -11.05 0.49 1.99
C GLU A 183 -9.61 0.73 1.54
N ALA A 184 -8.86 -0.34 1.20
CA ALA A 184 -7.51 -0.26 0.67
C ALA A 184 -7.44 0.59 -0.62
N ARG A 185 -8.36 0.32 -1.55
CA ARG A 185 -8.49 1.10 -2.78
C ARG A 185 -8.72 2.58 -2.48
N ALA A 186 -9.58 2.91 -1.54
CA ALA A 186 -9.87 4.29 -1.16
C ALA A 186 -8.62 4.99 -0.57
N HIS A 187 -7.84 4.31 0.25
CA HIS A 187 -6.61 4.87 0.81
C HIS A 187 -5.52 5.08 -0.24
N MET A 188 -5.33 4.15 -1.18
CA MET A 188 -4.40 4.32 -2.29
C MET A 188 -4.80 5.52 -3.18
N LEU A 189 -6.08 5.67 -3.50
CA LEU A 189 -6.60 6.80 -4.29
C LEU A 189 -6.41 8.16 -3.58
N ARG A 190 -6.58 8.21 -2.27
CA ARG A 190 -6.24 9.41 -1.48
C ARG A 190 -4.75 9.71 -1.54
N GLY A 191 -3.90 8.69 -1.55
CA GLY A 191 -2.47 8.82 -1.78
C GLY A 191 -2.16 9.44 -3.16
N TYR A 192 -2.86 8.98 -4.21
CA TYR A 192 -2.76 9.56 -5.56
C TYR A 192 -3.17 11.04 -5.58
N ALA A 193 -4.28 11.37 -4.93
CA ALA A 193 -4.72 12.77 -4.82
C ALA A 193 -3.66 13.65 -4.13
N GLU A 194 -3.05 13.17 -3.07
CA GLU A 194 -2.00 13.88 -2.35
C GLU A 194 -0.72 14.05 -3.20
N ALA A 195 -0.37 13.05 -4.00
CA ALA A 195 0.75 13.12 -4.94
C ALA A 195 0.59 14.27 -5.94
N HIS A 196 -0.60 14.42 -6.52
CA HIS A 196 -0.89 15.52 -7.44
C HIS A 196 -0.88 16.89 -6.74
N LYS A 197 -1.36 17.00 -5.51
CA LYS A 197 -1.23 18.25 -4.74
C LYS A 197 0.24 18.64 -4.54
N ARG A 198 1.09 17.67 -4.22
CA ARG A 198 2.54 17.91 -4.05
C ARG A 198 3.22 18.27 -5.37
N ALA A 199 2.86 17.60 -6.46
CA ALA A 199 3.36 17.92 -7.79
C ALA A 199 2.99 19.37 -8.19
N ALA A 200 1.76 19.79 -7.94
CA ALA A 200 1.34 21.19 -8.19
C ALA A 200 2.16 22.24 -7.41
N LEU A 201 2.63 21.91 -6.20
CA LEU A 201 3.48 22.81 -5.41
C LEU A 201 4.91 22.91 -5.96
N ILE A 202 5.42 21.84 -6.57
CA ILE A 202 6.75 21.81 -7.20
C ILE A 202 6.76 22.68 -8.46
N ASP A 203 5.64 22.73 -9.19
CA ASP A 203 5.50 23.47 -10.43
C ASP A 203 5.24 24.98 -10.25
N GLN A 204 5.07 25.46 -9.01
CA GLN A 204 4.89 26.90 -8.78
C GLN A 204 6.20 27.64 -9.05
N PRO A 205 6.18 28.67 -9.92
CA PRO A 205 7.33 29.52 -10.18
C PRO A 205 7.75 30.24 -8.89
N GLY A 206 8.86 29.84 -8.31
CA GLY A 206 9.39 30.34 -7.04
C GLY A 206 9.69 29.28 -5.99
N SER A 207 9.26 28.04 -6.15
CA SER A 207 9.58 26.94 -5.26
C SER A 207 10.87 26.19 -5.60
N ARG A 208 11.64 26.66 -6.62
CA ARG A 208 13.03 26.21 -6.78
C ARG A 208 13.79 26.67 -5.54
N VAL A 209 13.82 25.82 -4.52
CA VAL A 209 14.82 25.89 -3.45
C VAL A 209 16.15 25.97 -4.19
N GLU A 210 16.80 27.15 -4.14
CA GLU A 210 18.18 27.27 -4.51
C GLU A 210 18.91 26.16 -3.76
N THR A 211 19.33 25.16 -4.51
CA THR A 211 20.29 24.20 -4.03
C THR A 211 21.50 25.07 -3.73
N GLN A 212 21.62 25.51 -2.47
CA GLN A 212 22.83 26.14 -1.99
C GLN A 212 23.94 25.16 -2.35
N SER A 213 24.66 25.52 -3.42
CA SER A 213 25.94 24.94 -3.75
C SER A 213 26.73 24.97 -2.46
N GLN A 214 26.96 23.80 -1.87
CA GLN A 214 27.91 23.65 -0.79
C GLN A 214 29.21 24.33 -1.26
N PRO A 215 29.73 25.28 -0.51
CA PRO A 215 31.04 25.83 -0.83
C PRO A 215 32.02 24.65 -0.76
N GLU A 216 32.64 24.39 -1.90
CA GLU A 216 33.80 23.51 -2.02
C GLU A 216 34.76 23.83 -0.85
N CYS A 217 34.92 22.86 0.03
CA CYS A 217 35.88 22.91 1.10
C CYS A 217 37.29 22.60 0.53
N ASP A 218 37.77 23.53 -0.32
CA ASP A 218 39.18 23.55 -0.78
C ASP A 218 40.10 24.11 0.31
N ARG A 219 40.21 23.43 1.42
CA ARG A 219 41.27 23.67 2.40
C ARG A 219 41.44 22.50 3.37
N CYS A 220 41.94 21.36 2.91
CA CYS A 220 42.56 20.36 3.82
C CYS A 220 43.53 19.46 3.07
N CYS A 221 44.44 20.03 2.28
CA CYS A 221 45.62 19.29 1.77
C CYS A 221 46.88 20.14 1.86
N GLU A 222 47.20 20.70 3.03
CA GLU A 222 48.54 21.18 3.31
C GLU A 222 48.77 21.16 4.82
N ALA A 223 49.17 20.02 5.36
CA ALA A 223 49.96 19.91 6.59
C ALA A 223 50.21 18.43 6.91
N TYR A 224 51.16 17.82 6.25
CA TYR A 224 52.04 16.78 6.81
C TYR A 224 53.15 16.52 5.77
N GLY A 225 54.18 17.40 5.82
CA GLY A 225 55.52 17.14 5.37
C GLY A 225 56.39 16.89 6.58
#